data_f93483eb4fa172bff0039bce8470583d
#
_entry.id   f93483eb4fa172bff0039bce8470583d
#
_cell.length_a   1.000
_cell.length_b   1.000
_cell.length_c   1.000
_cell.angle_alpha   90.00
_cell.angle_beta   90.00
_cell.angle_gamma   90.00
#
_symmetry.space_group_name_H-M   'P 1'
#
loop_
_entity.id
_entity.type
_entity.pdbx_description
1 polymer ?
#
loop_
_entity_poly.entity_id
_entity_poly.type
_entity_poly.pdbx_seq_one_letter_code
_entity_poly.pdbx_strand_id
1 'polypeptide(L)'
;MANIDSDNQAEVFFVSGSTMYVHEHNGTLITTATIPGTNPGPPCMADFDGDGQVEIGIPANTKLSVFEVDGTKIWETGINDSSGLAGCSGYDMDNDGAYEVLFADQDALRIYDGATGALLYENYSHSSGTVWEYPVIADIDKDNSAEICIASNAYSGGSGYRGVTCFGHNGDGWPSSGPSWGSHDFALTNILADGSVPKKPDASWLKYNVFRARPSVDDPARPDLGGKLKDFCLADCDNGPARVSFQVWNEGGADIEAGVPYAVYSVTEAGEVLTLQGVLPAVPSGVAPLGVEFAMLPSEWGRFGIIIRLDDDGTGILEGGTLTECDENDNEIIFAESIC
;
A
#
# COMPACT_ATOMS: atom_id res chain seq x y z
N MET A 1 -13.20 19.20 5.50
CA MET A 1 -12.94 20.13 6.63
C MET A 1 -11.47 20.16 6.87
N ALA A 2 -10.89 21.31 7.05
CA ALA A 2 -9.48 21.54 7.37
C ALA A 2 -9.35 22.76 8.27
N ASN A 3 -8.26 22.85 9.02
CA ASN A 3 -7.92 24.03 9.82
C ASN A 3 -7.05 24.93 8.95
N ILE A 4 -7.50 26.14 8.69
CA ILE A 4 -6.83 27.13 7.81
C ILE A 4 -6.41 28.40 8.53
N ASP A 5 -6.62 28.45 9.84
CA ASP A 5 -6.24 29.59 10.64
C ASP A 5 -5.56 29.16 11.95
N SER A 6 -5.46 30.07 12.92
CA SER A 6 -4.74 29.82 14.17
C SER A 6 -5.59 29.24 15.30
N ASP A 7 -6.90 29.01 15.07
CA ASP A 7 -7.74 28.40 16.09
C ASP A 7 -7.75 26.87 15.97
N ASN A 8 -8.42 26.16 16.86
CA ASN A 8 -8.47 24.70 16.85
C ASN A 8 -9.73 24.14 16.21
N GLN A 9 -10.50 24.96 15.54
CA GLN A 9 -11.72 24.57 14.84
C GLN A 9 -11.40 24.31 13.37
N ALA A 10 -12.20 23.50 12.72
CA ALA A 10 -12.04 23.25 11.29
C ALA A 10 -13.04 24.06 10.48
N GLU A 11 -12.59 24.63 9.40
CA GLU A 11 -13.42 25.30 8.40
C GLU A 11 -14.13 24.28 7.52
N VAL A 12 -15.25 24.71 6.99
CA VAL A 12 -16.12 23.89 6.18
C VAL A 12 -15.99 24.28 4.71
N PHE A 13 -15.54 23.31 3.92
CA PHE A 13 -15.45 23.44 2.46
C PHE A 13 -16.57 22.67 1.82
N PHE A 14 -17.26 23.28 0.87
CA PHE A 14 -18.26 22.60 0.06
C PHE A 14 -18.40 23.23 -1.33
N VAL A 15 -18.95 22.44 -2.22
CA VAL A 15 -19.20 22.83 -3.61
C VAL A 15 -20.70 22.88 -3.86
N SER A 16 -21.18 23.95 -4.48
CA SER A 16 -22.56 24.07 -4.92
C SER A 16 -22.62 24.70 -6.32
N GLY A 17 -23.18 23.96 -7.27
CA GLY A 17 -23.05 24.33 -8.70
C GLY A 17 -21.58 24.38 -9.11
N SER A 18 -21.16 25.43 -9.77
CA SER A 18 -19.75 25.65 -10.14
C SER A 18 -19.04 26.62 -9.18
N THR A 19 -19.42 26.62 -7.92
CA THR A 19 -18.82 27.53 -6.93
C THR A 19 -18.34 26.74 -5.72
N MET A 20 -17.10 26.97 -5.33
CA MET A 20 -16.51 26.56 -4.07
C MET A 20 -16.86 27.60 -3.00
N TYR A 21 -17.17 27.12 -1.81
CA TYR A 21 -17.44 27.95 -0.63
C TYR A 21 -16.54 27.50 0.50
N VAL A 22 -15.97 28.46 1.19
CA VAL A 22 -15.20 28.27 2.42
C VAL A 22 -15.88 29.03 3.54
N HIS A 23 -16.22 28.36 4.60
CA HIS A 23 -16.90 28.92 5.77
C HIS A 23 -16.13 28.62 7.05
N GLU A 24 -16.13 29.57 7.95
CA GLU A 24 -15.76 29.37 9.34
C GLU A 24 -16.60 28.26 9.99
N HIS A 25 -16.06 27.64 11.03
CA HIS A 25 -16.78 26.67 11.85
C HIS A 25 -18.13 27.18 12.38
N ASN A 26 -18.29 28.47 12.53
CA ASN A 26 -19.53 29.13 12.99
C ASN A 26 -20.50 29.48 11.85
N GLY A 27 -20.17 29.14 10.59
CA GLY A 27 -20.97 29.38 9.40
C GLY A 27 -20.75 30.75 8.73
N THR A 28 -19.82 31.57 9.21
CA THR A 28 -19.46 32.80 8.53
C THR A 28 -18.75 32.52 7.21
N LEU A 29 -19.17 33.14 6.11
CA LEU A 29 -18.50 32.98 4.82
C LEU A 29 -17.12 33.65 4.86
N ILE A 30 -16.08 32.86 4.54
CA ILE A 30 -14.71 33.37 4.36
C ILE A 30 -14.51 33.81 2.91
N THR A 31 -14.69 32.86 1.97
CA THR A 31 -14.50 33.16 0.55
C THR A 31 -15.31 32.24 -0.36
N THR A 32 -15.35 32.60 -1.64
CA THR A 32 -15.88 31.77 -2.72
C THR A 32 -14.99 31.85 -3.95
N ALA A 33 -14.92 30.76 -4.70
CA ALA A 33 -14.23 30.74 -5.99
C ALA A 33 -15.07 30.04 -7.06
N THR A 34 -14.90 30.44 -8.31
CA THR A 34 -15.52 29.76 -9.45
C THR A 34 -14.67 28.58 -9.88
N ILE A 35 -15.26 27.40 -9.91
CA ILE A 35 -14.62 26.17 -10.35
C ILE A 35 -14.71 26.09 -11.88
N PRO A 36 -13.57 25.92 -12.59
CA PRO A 36 -13.56 25.67 -14.03
C PRO A 36 -14.24 24.35 -14.40
N GLY A 37 -14.97 24.33 -15.50
CA GLY A 37 -15.75 23.17 -15.93
C GLY A 37 -17.19 23.18 -15.41
N THR A 38 -17.85 22.03 -15.51
CA THR A 38 -19.22 21.84 -15.02
C THR A 38 -19.29 20.56 -14.19
N ASN A 39 -20.34 20.44 -13.38
CA ASN A 39 -20.53 19.31 -12.49
C ASN A 39 -19.26 18.97 -11.68
N PRO A 40 -18.83 19.85 -10.76
CA PRO A 40 -17.68 19.53 -9.92
C PRO A 40 -17.94 18.32 -9.04
N GLY A 41 -16.93 17.44 -8.95
CA GLY A 41 -16.91 16.24 -8.14
C GLY A 41 -16.43 16.50 -6.71
N PRO A 42 -16.28 15.43 -5.93
CA PRO A 42 -15.80 15.51 -4.56
C PRO A 42 -14.34 15.97 -4.47
N PRO A 43 -14.03 16.93 -3.59
CA PRO A 43 -12.67 17.45 -3.44
C PRO A 43 -11.74 16.49 -2.67
N CYS A 44 -10.45 16.69 -2.86
CA CYS A 44 -9.38 16.26 -1.98
C CYS A 44 -8.66 17.48 -1.39
N MET A 45 -8.01 17.31 -0.24
CA MET A 45 -7.35 18.40 0.48
C MET A 45 -6.06 17.90 1.12
N ALA A 46 -4.99 18.60 0.86
CA ALA A 46 -3.67 18.41 1.44
C ALA A 46 -2.83 19.66 1.18
N ASP A 47 -1.65 19.73 1.77
CA ASP A 47 -0.61 20.69 1.42
C ASP A 47 0.02 20.25 0.09
N PHE A 48 -0.53 20.76 -1.02
CA PHE A 48 -0.10 20.33 -2.36
C PHE A 48 1.15 21.08 -2.86
N ASP A 49 1.49 22.22 -2.29
CA ASP A 49 2.64 22.99 -2.74
C ASP A 49 3.78 23.07 -1.71
N GLY A 50 3.61 22.45 -0.54
CA GLY A 50 4.62 22.33 0.49
C GLY A 50 4.84 23.61 1.29
N ASP A 51 3.89 24.54 1.30
CA ASP A 51 3.98 25.82 2.02
C ASP A 51 3.53 25.73 3.49
N GLY A 52 2.97 24.56 3.89
CA GLY A 52 2.47 24.26 5.23
C GLY A 52 1.00 24.64 5.43
N GLN A 53 0.30 25.12 4.40
CA GLN A 53 -1.13 25.32 4.39
C GLN A 53 -1.80 24.20 3.59
N VAL A 54 -3.12 24.15 3.63
CA VAL A 54 -3.88 23.13 2.90
C VAL A 54 -4.54 23.74 1.67
N GLU A 55 -4.40 23.08 0.54
CA GLU A 55 -5.08 23.43 -0.70
C GLU A 55 -6.26 22.50 -0.97
N ILE A 56 -7.06 22.85 -1.96
CA ILE A 56 -8.27 22.15 -2.34
C ILE A 56 -8.19 21.73 -3.80
N GLY A 57 -8.03 20.44 -4.05
CA GLY A 57 -8.15 19.83 -5.36
C GLY A 57 -9.63 19.59 -5.69
N ILE A 58 -10.11 20.07 -6.83
CA ILE A 58 -11.52 19.90 -7.25
C ILE A 58 -11.55 19.43 -8.70
N PRO A 59 -11.96 18.17 -8.97
CA PRO A 59 -12.27 17.72 -10.31
C PRO A 59 -13.63 18.27 -10.78
N ALA A 60 -13.76 18.47 -12.07
CA ALA A 60 -15.01 18.74 -12.76
C ALA A 60 -15.02 17.96 -14.09
N ASN A 61 -16.08 18.01 -14.89
CA ASN A 61 -16.20 17.14 -16.07
C ASN A 61 -15.05 17.24 -17.10
N THR A 62 -14.38 18.38 -17.20
CA THR A 62 -13.29 18.59 -18.18
C THR A 62 -12.03 19.20 -17.57
N LYS A 63 -12.04 19.45 -16.29
CA LYS A 63 -10.96 20.15 -15.58
C LYS A 63 -10.72 19.54 -14.19
N LEU A 64 -9.47 19.43 -13.84
CA LEU A 64 -9.01 19.30 -12.46
C LEU A 64 -8.31 20.61 -12.09
N SER A 65 -8.67 21.18 -10.95
CA SER A 65 -8.14 22.47 -10.49
C SER A 65 -7.73 22.39 -9.03
N VAL A 66 -6.64 23.05 -8.67
CA VAL A 66 -6.21 23.22 -7.28
C VAL A 66 -6.28 24.70 -6.91
N PHE A 67 -6.77 24.94 -5.70
CA PHE A 67 -7.03 26.27 -5.16
C PHE A 67 -6.44 26.42 -3.77
N GLU A 68 -5.94 27.60 -3.50
CA GLU A 68 -5.71 28.08 -2.13
C GLU A 68 -7.03 28.20 -1.36
N VAL A 69 -6.92 28.19 -0.05
CA VAL A 69 -8.06 28.38 0.86
C VAL A 69 -8.71 29.78 0.73
N ASP A 70 -8.00 30.76 0.21
CA ASP A 70 -8.53 32.11 -0.08
C ASP A 70 -9.30 32.19 -1.40
N GLY A 71 -9.33 31.08 -2.17
CA GLY A 71 -10.00 30.96 -3.46
C GLY A 71 -9.13 31.31 -4.67
N THR A 72 -7.85 31.62 -4.47
CA THR A 72 -6.89 31.80 -5.55
C THR A 72 -6.64 30.45 -6.23
N LYS A 73 -6.78 30.38 -7.55
CA LYS A 73 -6.47 29.17 -8.30
C LYS A 73 -4.97 29.06 -8.54
N ILE A 74 -4.35 27.98 -8.07
CA ILE A 74 -2.93 27.69 -8.27
C ILE A 74 -2.73 27.19 -9.70
N TRP A 75 -3.40 26.09 -10.07
CA TRP A 75 -3.32 25.52 -11.41
C TRP A 75 -4.63 24.86 -11.86
N GLU A 76 -4.71 24.54 -13.15
CA GLU A 76 -5.74 23.70 -13.72
C GLU A 76 -5.19 22.86 -14.88
N THR A 77 -5.73 21.66 -15.05
CA THR A 77 -5.42 20.78 -16.19
C THR A 77 -6.67 20.18 -16.81
N GLY A 78 -6.55 19.66 -18.04
CA GLY A 78 -7.63 18.98 -18.73
C GLY A 78 -7.76 17.53 -18.28
N ILE A 79 -8.98 17.07 -18.01
CA ILE A 79 -9.34 15.67 -17.72
C ILE A 79 -10.53 15.24 -18.58
N ASN A 80 -10.78 13.95 -18.68
CA ASN A 80 -11.94 13.38 -19.37
C ASN A 80 -12.88 12.70 -18.38
N ASP A 81 -13.67 13.47 -17.64
CA ASP A 81 -14.70 12.97 -16.74
C ASP A 81 -16.08 13.49 -17.13
N SER A 82 -16.80 12.76 -17.98
CA SER A 82 -18.12 13.17 -18.44
C SER A 82 -19.17 13.20 -17.34
N SER A 83 -18.98 12.49 -16.25
CA SER A 83 -19.91 12.45 -15.12
C SER A 83 -19.76 13.66 -14.19
N GLY A 84 -18.52 14.10 -13.96
CA GLY A 84 -18.19 15.06 -12.94
C GLY A 84 -18.40 14.52 -11.52
N LEU A 85 -18.44 13.21 -11.33
CA LEU A 85 -18.71 12.58 -10.04
C LEU A 85 -17.50 11.89 -9.43
N ALA A 86 -16.44 11.67 -10.22
CA ALA A 86 -15.18 11.12 -9.71
C ALA A 86 -14.48 12.12 -8.78
N GLY A 87 -13.80 11.61 -7.76
CA GLY A 87 -13.04 12.41 -6.81
C GLY A 87 -11.54 12.38 -7.09
N CYS A 88 -10.80 13.29 -6.48
CA CYS A 88 -9.34 13.21 -6.39
C CYS A 88 -8.89 12.64 -5.06
N SER A 89 -7.61 12.26 -5.01
CA SER A 89 -6.90 11.87 -3.80
C SER A 89 -5.55 12.59 -3.75
N GLY A 90 -4.98 12.73 -2.56
CA GLY A 90 -3.63 13.22 -2.35
C GLY A 90 -2.74 12.17 -1.71
N TYR A 91 -1.46 12.18 -2.06
CA TYR A 91 -0.45 11.32 -1.46
C TYR A 91 0.94 11.95 -1.60
N ASP A 92 1.68 12.02 -0.50
CA ASP A 92 3.06 12.47 -0.46
C ASP A 92 3.96 11.29 -0.90
N MET A 93 4.21 11.18 -2.22
CA MET A 93 4.80 10.01 -2.86
C MET A 93 6.32 9.93 -2.73
N ASP A 94 6.97 11.03 -2.47
CA ASP A 94 8.43 11.11 -2.34
C ASP A 94 8.90 11.57 -0.95
N ASN A 95 7.92 11.74 -0.03
CA ASN A 95 8.14 12.11 1.37
C ASN A 95 8.85 13.47 1.53
N ASP A 96 8.56 14.41 0.66
CA ASP A 96 9.11 15.76 0.71
C ASP A 96 8.20 16.75 1.48
N GLY A 97 6.99 16.31 1.83
CA GLY A 97 5.98 17.07 2.58
C GLY A 97 4.95 17.76 1.68
N ALA A 98 5.17 17.85 0.37
CA ALA A 98 4.17 18.28 -0.59
C ALA A 98 3.44 17.06 -1.17
N TYR A 99 2.14 17.17 -1.39
CA TYR A 99 1.35 16.04 -1.84
C TYR A 99 1.13 16.07 -3.34
N GLU A 100 1.24 14.91 -4.00
CA GLU A 100 0.77 14.74 -5.36
C GLU A 100 -0.75 14.64 -5.41
N VAL A 101 -1.32 15.09 -6.54
CA VAL A 101 -2.75 14.94 -6.83
C VAL A 101 -2.98 13.75 -7.74
N LEU A 102 -3.76 12.78 -7.27
CA LEU A 102 -4.11 11.58 -8.01
C LEU A 102 -5.55 11.68 -8.53
N PHE A 103 -5.75 11.37 -9.81
CA PHE A 103 -7.07 11.36 -10.42
C PHE A 103 -7.19 10.23 -11.45
N ALA A 104 -8.30 9.51 -11.40
CA ALA A 104 -8.66 8.50 -12.40
C ALA A 104 -9.87 8.98 -13.19
N ASP A 105 -9.67 9.29 -14.47
CA ASP A 105 -10.75 9.69 -15.37
C ASP A 105 -11.27 8.52 -16.24
N GLN A 106 -12.02 8.81 -17.30
CA GLN A 106 -12.59 7.78 -18.18
C GLN A 106 -11.53 6.95 -18.91
N ASP A 107 -10.33 7.47 -19.07
CA ASP A 107 -9.31 6.91 -19.95
C ASP A 107 -8.05 6.48 -19.23
N ALA A 108 -7.68 7.13 -18.12
CA ALA A 108 -6.41 6.90 -17.45
C ALA A 108 -6.43 7.22 -15.95
N LEU A 109 -5.55 6.55 -15.21
CA LEU A 109 -5.05 7.02 -13.94
C LEU A 109 -3.93 8.03 -14.19
N ARG A 110 -3.97 9.17 -13.53
CA ARG A 110 -2.95 10.23 -13.61
C ARG A 110 -2.49 10.69 -12.24
N ILE A 111 -1.22 11.02 -12.17
CA ILE A 111 -0.56 11.61 -11.00
C ILE A 111 0.03 12.94 -11.44
N TYR A 112 -0.28 13.98 -10.70
CA TYR A 112 0.17 15.34 -10.97
C TYR A 112 0.98 15.85 -9.81
N ASP A 113 2.05 16.57 -10.11
CA ASP A 113 2.76 17.41 -9.16
C ASP A 113 1.79 18.40 -8.51
N GLY A 114 1.73 18.41 -7.19
CA GLY A 114 0.72 19.17 -6.45
C GLY A 114 0.87 20.66 -6.58
N ALA A 115 2.10 21.17 -6.60
CA ALA A 115 2.39 22.60 -6.67
C ALA A 115 2.14 23.19 -8.06
N THR A 116 2.38 22.44 -9.14
CA THR A 116 2.40 22.97 -10.50
C THR A 116 1.34 22.38 -11.42
N GLY A 117 0.74 21.24 -11.08
CA GLY A 117 -0.16 20.49 -11.94
C GLY A 117 0.57 19.79 -13.11
N ALA A 118 1.89 19.71 -13.08
CA ALA A 118 2.63 18.96 -14.09
C ALA A 118 2.29 17.47 -14.04
N LEU A 119 2.08 16.85 -15.19
CA LEU A 119 1.82 15.41 -15.25
C LEU A 119 3.10 14.64 -14.95
N LEU A 120 3.10 13.87 -13.85
CA LEU A 120 4.21 13.01 -13.44
C LEU A 120 4.06 11.59 -14.01
N TYR A 121 2.84 11.07 -14.01
CA TYR A 121 2.56 9.71 -14.47
C TYR A 121 1.16 9.61 -15.08
N GLU A 122 1.00 8.76 -16.09
CA GLU A 122 -0.32 8.34 -16.59
C GLU A 122 -0.33 6.87 -17.02
N ASN A 123 -1.46 6.21 -16.77
CA ASN A 123 -1.67 4.80 -17.12
C ASN A 123 -3.01 4.60 -17.83
N TYR A 124 -2.94 4.32 -19.12
CA TYR A 124 -4.10 4.06 -19.99
C TYR A 124 -4.65 2.62 -19.91
N SER A 125 -4.12 1.79 -19.02
CA SER A 125 -4.73 0.47 -18.74
C SER A 125 -5.99 0.59 -17.88
N HIS A 126 -6.29 1.79 -17.38
CA HIS A 126 -7.53 2.12 -16.72
C HIS A 126 -8.60 2.59 -17.72
N SER A 127 -9.86 2.24 -17.47
CA SER A 127 -11.03 2.90 -18.04
C SER A 127 -12.18 2.86 -17.04
N SER A 128 -13.06 3.87 -17.06
CA SER A 128 -14.16 3.99 -16.12
C SER A 128 -15.35 4.76 -16.68
N GLY A 129 -16.52 4.59 -16.07
CA GLY A 129 -17.66 5.47 -16.20
C GLY A 129 -17.58 6.71 -15.33
N THR A 130 -16.56 6.84 -14.52
CA THR A 130 -16.29 7.97 -13.61
C THR A 130 -17.43 8.29 -12.64
N VAL A 131 -18.04 7.27 -12.04
CA VAL A 131 -19.15 7.45 -11.10
C VAL A 131 -18.70 6.99 -9.70
N TRP A 132 -18.44 7.93 -8.81
CA TRP A 132 -18.08 7.74 -7.41
C TRP A 132 -16.74 7.04 -7.13
N GLU A 133 -15.98 6.69 -8.14
CA GLU A 133 -14.62 6.17 -7.97
C GLU A 133 -13.57 7.28 -7.84
N TYR A 134 -12.49 6.95 -7.17
CA TYR A 134 -11.26 7.74 -7.09
C TYR A 134 -10.12 6.81 -6.65
N PRO A 135 -8.86 7.19 -6.90
CA PRO A 135 -7.71 6.40 -6.42
C PRO A 135 -7.70 6.31 -4.90
N VAL A 136 -7.46 5.12 -4.38
CA VAL A 136 -7.22 4.89 -2.95
C VAL A 136 -5.77 4.48 -2.74
N ILE A 137 -5.17 4.91 -1.64
CA ILE A 137 -3.77 4.70 -1.34
C ILE A 137 -3.67 3.93 -0.02
N ALA A 138 -3.01 2.78 -0.04
CA ALA A 138 -2.76 1.97 1.14
C ALA A 138 -1.61 1.01 0.85
N ASP A 139 -0.85 0.68 1.85
CA ASP A 139 0.11 -0.42 1.86
C ASP A 139 -0.69 -1.72 2.10
N ILE A 140 -1.12 -2.37 1.01
CA ILE A 140 -2.08 -3.49 1.07
C ILE A 140 -1.43 -4.84 1.27
N ASP A 141 -0.17 -5.00 0.89
CA ASP A 141 0.63 -6.22 1.06
C ASP A 141 1.62 -6.10 2.21
N LYS A 142 1.69 -4.92 2.86
CA LYS A 142 2.45 -4.61 4.07
C LYS A 142 3.96 -4.67 3.88
N ASP A 143 4.43 -4.36 2.69
CA ASP A 143 5.86 -4.27 2.38
C ASP A 143 6.48 -2.91 2.76
N ASN A 144 5.69 -2.01 3.36
CA ASN A 144 5.99 -0.61 3.69
C ASN A 144 6.15 0.34 2.49
N SER A 145 5.71 -0.09 1.32
CA SER A 145 5.46 0.76 0.17
C SER A 145 3.97 0.87 -0.07
N ALA A 146 3.49 2.01 -0.50
CA ALA A 146 2.07 2.17 -0.74
C ALA A 146 1.68 1.72 -2.15
N GLU A 147 0.47 1.15 -2.29
CA GLU A 147 -0.17 0.92 -3.57
C GLU A 147 -1.25 1.96 -3.84
N ILE A 148 -1.41 2.28 -5.12
CA ILE A 148 -2.54 3.04 -5.63
C ILE A 148 -3.53 2.07 -6.25
N CYS A 149 -4.69 1.91 -5.63
CA CYS A 149 -5.74 1.03 -6.11
C CYS A 149 -6.88 1.81 -6.75
N ILE A 150 -7.33 1.36 -7.92
CA ILE A 150 -8.45 1.95 -8.67
C ILE A 150 -9.45 0.91 -9.13
N ALA A 151 -10.71 1.29 -9.19
CA ALA A 151 -11.76 0.50 -9.80
C ALA A 151 -11.88 0.84 -11.28
N SER A 152 -11.82 -0.17 -12.14
CA SER A 152 -11.91 -0.02 -13.60
C SER A 152 -13.13 -0.75 -14.15
N ASN A 153 -13.77 -0.18 -15.16
CA ASN A 153 -14.92 -0.78 -15.84
C ASN A 153 -14.97 -0.38 -17.32
N ALA A 154 -15.86 -0.98 -18.09
CA ALA A 154 -16.02 -0.70 -19.52
C ALA A 154 -17.25 0.20 -19.81
N TYR A 155 -17.74 0.94 -18.86
CA TYR A 155 -18.99 1.70 -18.99
C TYR A 155 -18.89 2.80 -20.08
N SER A 156 -17.74 3.44 -20.18
CA SER A 156 -17.47 4.46 -21.23
C SER A 156 -16.98 3.86 -22.55
N GLY A 157 -16.96 2.54 -22.69
CA GLY A 157 -16.49 1.86 -23.90
C GLY A 157 -14.98 1.67 -23.99
N GLY A 158 -14.23 2.02 -22.95
CA GLY A 158 -12.79 1.84 -22.87
C GLY A 158 -12.34 0.38 -22.84
N SER A 159 -11.08 0.13 -23.20
CA SER A 159 -10.46 -1.20 -23.30
C SER A 159 -9.49 -1.52 -22.16
N GLY A 160 -9.42 -0.69 -21.12
CA GLY A 160 -8.55 -0.89 -19.97
C GLY A 160 -8.92 -2.09 -19.08
N TYR A 161 -8.23 -2.24 -17.99
CA TYR A 161 -8.51 -3.26 -16.98
C TYR A 161 -9.94 -3.17 -16.45
N ARG A 162 -10.42 -4.26 -15.87
CA ARG A 162 -11.74 -4.35 -15.24
C ARG A 162 -11.61 -4.94 -13.86
N GLY A 163 -12.41 -4.42 -12.92
CA GLY A 163 -12.32 -4.76 -11.52
C GLY A 163 -11.42 -3.81 -10.76
N VAL A 164 -10.82 -4.24 -9.68
CA VAL A 164 -9.84 -3.47 -8.92
C VAL A 164 -8.44 -3.80 -9.41
N THR A 165 -7.65 -2.78 -9.65
CA THR A 165 -6.24 -2.90 -9.99
C THR A 165 -5.43 -2.05 -9.04
N CYS A 166 -4.41 -2.62 -8.44
CA CYS A 166 -3.46 -1.90 -7.59
C CYS A 166 -2.11 -1.81 -8.30
N PHE A 167 -1.44 -0.70 -8.13
CA PHE A 167 -0.15 -0.37 -8.74
C PHE A 167 0.79 0.02 -7.62
N GLY A 168 1.89 -0.69 -7.47
CA GLY A 168 3.03 -0.33 -6.63
C GLY A 168 4.15 0.30 -7.44
N HIS A 169 5.11 0.89 -6.77
CA HIS A 169 6.34 1.36 -7.36
C HIS A 169 7.27 0.17 -7.63
N ASN A 170 7.93 0.14 -8.79
CA ASN A 170 8.89 -0.92 -9.08
C ASN A 170 10.15 -0.76 -8.20
N GLY A 171 10.33 -1.65 -7.23
CA GLY A 171 11.39 -1.60 -6.23
C GLY A 171 10.99 -0.84 -4.96
N ASP A 172 9.68 -0.82 -4.66
CA ASP A 172 9.09 -0.39 -3.36
C ASP A 172 9.56 1.00 -2.91
N GLY A 173 9.64 1.92 -3.88
CA GLY A 173 10.21 3.24 -3.66
C GLY A 173 9.22 4.30 -3.15
N TRP A 174 7.93 3.98 -3.05
CA TRP A 174 6.96 4.88 -2.43
C TRP A 174 6.97 4.69 -0.91
N PRO A 175 6.84 5.73 -0.11
CA PRO A 175 6.77 5.58 1.35
C PRO A 175 5.50 4.82 1.77
N SER A 176 5.51 4.23 2.96
CA SER A 176 4.30 3.64 3.51
C SER A 176 3.22 4.68 3.73
N SER A 177 1.98 4.29 3.52
CA SER A 177 0.80 5.13 3.72
C SER A 177 -0.14 4.58 4.81
N GLY A 178 0.28 3.48 5.45
CA GLY A 178 -0.55 2.71 6.37
C GLY A 178 -1.51 1.74 5.65
N PRO A 179 -2.04 0.72 6.37
CA PRO A 179 -2.51 -0.55 5.80
C PRO A 179 -3.92 -0.51 5.19
N SER A 180 -4.61 0.59 5.18
CA SER A 180 -6.01 0.59 4.74
C SER A 180 -6.56 1.97 4.38
N TRP A 181 -7.49 1.97 3.43
CA TRP A 181 -8.37 3.10 3.13
C TRP A 181 -9.80 2.74 3.54
N GLY A 182 -10.15 2.98 4.78
CA GLY A 182 -11.29 2.36 5.44
C GLY A 182 -12.67 2.94 5.11
N SER A 183 -12.79 4.04 4.37
CA SER A 183 -14.07 4.65 4.03
C SER A 183 -14.03 5.42 2.72
N HIS A 184 -15.20 5.59 2.07
CA HIS A 184 -15.32 6.37 0.85
C HIS A 184 -14.91 7.83 1.06
N ASP A 185 -15.46 8.51 2.06
CA ASP A 185 -15.03 9.85 2.46
C ASP A 185 -13.91 9.73 3.50
N PHE A 186 -12.73 9.37 3.01
CA PHE A 186 -11.60 9.02 3.86
C PHE A 186 -11.07 10.23 4.62
N ALA A 187 -11.01 10.08 5.94
CA ALA A 187 -10.23 10.90 6.85
C ALA A 187 -9.50 9.99 7.83
N LEU A 188 -8.24 10.27 8.09
CA LEU A 188 -7.33 9.40 8.83
C LEU A 188 -7.83 8.93 10.21
N THR A 189 -8.72 9.69 10.83
CA THR A 189 -9.24 9.39 12.17
C THR A 189 -10.63 8.74 12.16
N ASN A 190 -11.26 8.57 10.98
CA ASN A 190 -12.62 8.05 10.90
C ASN A 190 -12.71 6.53 11.11
N ILE A 191 -11.65 5.81 10.73
CA ILE A 191 -11.54 4.37 10.90
C ILE A 191 -10.14 4.07 11.43
N LEU A 192 -10.07 3.27 12.48
CA LEU A 192 -8.81 2.85 13.10
C LEU A 192 -8.12 1.77 12.26
N ALA A 193 -6.84 1.54 12.50
CA ALA A 193 -6.04 0.55 11.77
C ALA A 193 -6.61 -0.88 11.83
N ASP A 194 -7.32 -1.21 12.91
CA ASP A 194 -8.03 -2.49 13.08
C ASP A 194 -9.40 -2.55 12.36
N GLY A 195 -9.76 -1.52 11.58
CA GLY A 195 -11.04 -1.40 10.87
C GLY A 195 -12.22 -0.98 11.74
N SER A 196 -12.04 -0.72 13.01
CA SER A 196 -13.11 -0.27 13.89
C SER A 196 -13.43 1.22 13.72
N VAL A 197 -14.69 1.59 13.94
CA VAL A 197 -15.16 2.98 13.89
C VAL A 197 -15.17 3.56 15.29
N PRO A 198 -14.36 4.58 15.58
CA PRO A 198 -14.36 5.19 16.91
C PRO A 198 -15.69 5.91 17.18
N LYS A 199 -16.18 5.84 18.41
CA LYS A 199 -17.41 6.56 18.82
C LYS A 199 -17.27 8.07 18.69
N LYS A 200 -16.07 8.57 18.82
CA LYS A 200 -15.69 9.96 18.68
C LYS A 200 -14.32 9.99 18.02
N PRO A 201 -14.26 10.21 16.69
CA PRO A 201 -12.98 10.37 16.02
C PRO A 201 -12.21 11.56 16.57
N ASP A 202 -10.91 11.45 16.60
CA ASP A 202 -10.05 12.60 16.88
C ASP A 202 -10.17 13.62 15.74
N ALA A 203 -9.92 14.88 16.05
CA ALA A 203 -9.93 15.96 15.09
C ALA A 203 -8.73 15.82 14.14
N SER A 204 -8.94 15.22 12.95
CA SER A 204 -7.88 14.95 11.97
C SER A 204 -7.16 16.22 11.54
N TRP A 205 -7.86 17.34 11.45
CA TRP A 205 -7.32 18.64 11.06
C TRP A 205 -6.28 19.23 12.04
N LEU A 206 -6.27 18.76 13.29
CA LEU A 206 -5.26 19.19 14.27
C LEU A 206 -3.94 18.44 14.16
N LYS A 207 -3.92 17.32 13.45
CA LYS A 207 -2.74 16.48 13.35
C LYS A 207 -2.24 16.31 11.91
N TYR A 208 -3.15 16.10 10.98
CA TYR A 208 -2.82 15.77 9.60
C TYR A 208 -3.29 16.83 8.60
N ASN A 209 -4.37 17.50 8.91
CA ASN A 209 -5.02 18.54 8.09
C ASN A 209 -5.25 18.13 6.63
N VAL A 210 -5.65 16.88 6.41
CA VAL A 210 -5.89 16.30 5.08
C VAL A 210 -7.28 15.68 4.97
N PHE A 211 -7.82 15.59 3.76
CA PHE A 211 -9.05 14.89 3.43
C PHE A 211 -8.94 14.19 2.08
N ARG A 212 -9.29 12.91 2.01
CA ARG A 212 -9.00 12.06 0.85
C ARG A 212 -7.55 12.14 0.41
N ALA A 213 -6.65 12.20 1.39
CA ALA A 213 -5.22 12.19 1.19
C ALA A 213 -4.53 11.37 2.27
N ARG A 214 -3.39 10.84 1.92
CA ARG A 214 -2.53 10.06 2.80
C ARG A 214 -1.19 10.77 2.97
N PRO A 215 -0.82 11.12 4.20
CA PRO A 215 0.58 11.44 4.49
C PRO A 215 1.42 10.17 4.35
N SER A 216 2.67 10.35 4.03
CA SER A 216 3.68 9.32 4.25
C SER A 216 3.74 8.95 5.73
N VAL A 217 3.97 7.69 6.02
CA VAL A 217 4.13 7.20 7.39
C VAL A 217 5.57 6.71 7.53
N ASP A 218 6.32 7.30 8.45
CA ASP A 218 7.60 6.76 8.88
C ASP A 218 7.37 5.45 9.66
N ASP A 219 6.98 4.40 8.97
CA ASP A 219 7.03 3.06 9.52
C ASP A 219 8.34 2.43 9.07
N PRO A 220 9.18 1.93 9.96
CA PRO A 220 10.42 1.31 9.54
C PRO A 220 10.09 0.14 8.60
N ALA A 221 10.73 0.14 7.45
CA ALA A 221 10.63 -0.97 6.51
C ALA A 221 10.82 -2.29 7.26
N ARG A 222 10.00 -3.28 6.96
CA ARG A 222 10.08 -4.62 7.54
C ARG A 222 10.54 -5.61 6.48
N PRO A 223 11.24 -6.67 6.87
CA PRO A 223 11.50 -7.79 5.97
C PRO A 223 10.23 -8.62 5.75
N ASP A 224 10.26 -9.46 4.72
CA ASP A 224 9.22 -10.43 4.41
C ASP A 224 9.88 -11.67 3.81
N LEU A 225 10.14 -12.66 4.67
CA LEU A 225 10.97 -13.82 4.35
C LEU A 225 10.10 -14.95 3.83
N GLY A 226 10.19 -15.25 2.55
CA GLY A 226 9.52 -16.40 1.95
C GLY A 226 10.51 -17.47 1.49
N GLY A 227 9.99 -18.66 1.25
CA GLY A 227 10.82 -19.77 0.79
C GLY A 227 10.10 -20.85 -0.01
N LYS A 228 10.87 -21.59 -0.83
CA LYS A 228 10.38 -22.77 -1.54
C LYS A 228 11.44 -23.83 -1.72
N LEU A 229 11.01 -25.08 -1.76
CA LEU A 229 11.89 -26.19 -2.16
C LEU A 229 12.33 -25.98 -3.61
N LYS A 230 13.64 -26.10 -3.86
CA LYS A 230 14.22 -26.01 -5.19
C LYS A 230 14.47 -27.38 -5.78
N ASP A 231 15.15 -28.24 -5.03
CA ASP A 231 15.59 -29.56 -5.49
C ASP A 231 15.99 -30.43 -4.29
N PHE A 232 15.93 -31.74 -4.48
CA PHE A 232 16.61 -32.69 -3.58
C PHE A 232 17.33 -33.77 -4.39
N CYS A 233 18.47 -34.20 -3.91
CA CYS A 233 19.28 -35.18 -4.58
C CYS A 233 19.61 -36.31 -3.61
N LEU A 234 19.24 -37.53 -4.00
CA LEU A 234 19.57 -38.76 -3.31
C LEU A 234 20.80 -39.40 -3.97
N ALA A 235 21.90 -39.48 -3.25
CA ALA A 235 23.07 -40.18 -3.75
C ALA A 235 22.89 -41.72 -3.68
N ASP A 236 22.25 -42.21 -2.62
CA ASP A 236 21.94 -43.63 -2.38
C ASP A 236 20.93 -43.70 -1.22
N CYS A 237 19.73 -44.26 -1.46
CA CYS A 237 18.70 -44.38 -0.45
C CYS A 237 19.11 -45.23 0.76
N ASP A 238 20.08 -46.12 0.58
CA ASP A 238 20.46 -47.08 1.63
C ASP A 238 21.61 -46.59 2.54
N ASN A 239 22.51 -45.71 2.05
CA ASN A 239 23.74 -45.40 2.77
C ASN A 239 24.32 -44.00 2.64
N GLY A 240 23.70 -43.09 1.91
CA GLY A 240 24.21 -41.73 1.67
C GLY A 240 23.27 -40.64 2.15
N PRO A 241 23.77 -39.44 2.53
CA PRO A 241 22.93 -38.32 2.88
C PRO A 241 22.18 -37.80 1.65
N ALA A 242 20.92 -37.46 1.85
CA ALA A 242 20.15 -36.66 0.91
C ALA A 242 20.63 -35.20 0.98
N ARG A 243 20.85 -34.59 -0.17
CA ARG A 243 21.08 -33.15 -0.25
C ARG A 243 19.75 -32.47 -0.59
N VAL A 244 19.33 -31.53 0.25
CA VAL A 244 18.13 -30.72 0.06
C VAL A 244 18.54 -29.29 -0.26
N SER A 245 17.98 -28.73 -1.31
CA SER A 245 18.18 -27.34 -1.72
C SER A 245 16.85 -26.63 -1.70
N PHE A 246 16.77 -25.50 -1.02
CA PHE A 246 15.63 -24.61 -1.05
C PHE A 246 16.07 -23.19 -1.39
N GLN A 247 15.14 -22.37 -1.80
CA GLN A 247 15.36 -20.97 -2.10
C GLN A 247 14.64 -20.14 -1.07
N VAL A 248 15.26 -19.03 -0.69
CA VAL A 248 14.67 -17.99 0.15
C VAL A 248 14.72 -16.66 -0.58
N TRP A 249 13.77 -15.81 -0.32
CA TRP A 249 13.69 -14.45 -0.83
C TRP A 249 13.14 -13.52 0.24
N ASN A 250 13.25 -12.23 -0.01
CA ASN A 250 12.74 -11.18 0.86
C ASN A 250 11.90 -10.24 -0.01
N GLU A 251 10.58 -10.28 0.17
CA GLU A 251 9.60 -9.43 -0.52
C GLU A 251 9.36 -8.10 0.22
N GLY A 252 9.86 -7.96 1.45
CA GLY A 252 9.76 -6.75 2.25
C GLY A 252 10.81 -5.68 1.93
N GLY A 253 10.59 -4.49 2.45
CA GLY A 253 11.44 -3.31 2.20
C GLY A 253 12.71 -3.23 3.03
N ALA A 254 12.88 -4.07 4.07
CA ALA A 254 14.10 -4.10 4.91
C ALA A 254 14.99 -5.28 4.59
N ASP A 255 16.29 -5.08 4.62
CA ASP A 255 17.27 -6.17 4.48
C ASP A 255 17.21 -7.15 5.65
N ILE A 256 17.33 -8.44 5.34
CA ILE A 256 17.49 -9.50 6.34
C ILE A 256 18.97 -9.78 6.54
N GLU A 257 19.45 -9.54 7.74
CA GLU A 257 20.83 -9.83 8.10
C GLU A 257 21.09 -11.34 8.20
N ALA A 258 22.33 -11.77 7.98
CA ALA A 258 22.71 -13.16 8.13
C ALA A 258 22.54 -13.65 9.59
N GLY A 259 22.07 -14.89 9.75
CA GLY A 259 21.95 -15.49 11.06
C GLY A 259 20.52 -15.78 11.51
N VAL A 260 19.51 -15.44 10.69
CA VAL A 260 18.12 -15.83 10.92
C VAL A 260 18.04 -17.36 10.96
N PRO A 261 17.44 -17.96 12.00
CA PRO A 261 17.39 -19.41 12.14
C PRO A 261 16.41 -20.03 11.14
N TYR A 262 16.65 -21.28 10.79
CA TYR A 262 15.63 -22.15 10.20
C TYR A 262 15.69 -23.53 10.83
N ALA A 263 14.55 -24.19 10.88
CA ALA A 263 14.43 -25.55 11.43
C ALA A 263 13.82 -26.51 10.41
N VAL A 264 14.27 -27.77 10.44
CA VAL A 264 13.76 -28.85 9.60
C VAL A 264 13.11 -29.90 10.49
N TYR A 265 11.85 -30.20 10.19
CA TYR A 265 11.06 -31.19 10.90
C TYR A 265 10.77 -32.39 10.01
N SER A 266 10.97 -33.59 10.55
CA SER A 266 10.50 -34.82 9.94
C SER A 266 9.04 -35.07 10.28
N VAL A 267 8.20 -35.34 9.29
CA VAL A 267 6.76 -35.61 9.49
C VAL A 267 6.58 -37.15 9.69
N THR A 268 6.14 -37.55 10.89
CA THR A 268 5.96 -38.93 11.30
C THR A 268 4.50 -39.21 11.70
N GLU A 269 4.16 -40.48 11.98
CA GLU A 269 2.85 -40.85 12.53
C GLU A 269 2.60 -40.24 13.93
N ALA A 270 3.65 -39.91 14.66
CA ALA A 270 3.56 -39.30 15.98
C ALA A 270 3.50 -37.74 15.93
N GLY A 271 3.62 -37.17 14.75
CA GLY A 271 3.70 -35.75 14.53
C GLY A 271 5.05 -35.31 13.97
N GLU A 272 5.35 -34.04 14.09
CA GLU A 272 6.59 -33.41 13.67
C GLU A 272 7.70 -33.62 14.67
N VAL A 273 8.88 -33.89 14.18
CA VAL A 273 10.09 -34.11 15.00
C VAL A 273 11.19 -33.22 14.46
N LEU A 274 11.70 -32.34 15.28
CA LEU A 274 12.85 -31.49 14.95
C LEU A 274 14.06 -32.37 14.61
N THR A 275 14.64 -32.17 13.44
CA THR A 275 15.72 -33.01 12.93
C THR A 275 16.99 -32.21 12.69
N LEU A 276 16.88 -30.99 12.19
CA LEU A 276 18.01 -30.14 11.85
C LEU A 276 17.69 -28.69 12.10
N GLN A 277 18.70 -27.92 12.45
CA GLN A 277 18.65 -26.47 12.54
C GLN A 277 19.80 -25.84 11.75
N GLY A 278 19.58 -24.69 11.17
CA GLY A 278 20.59 -23.91 10.48
C GLY A 278 20.33 -22.44 10.60
N VAL A 279 21.14 -21.68 9.88
CA VAL A 279 20.96 -20.22 9.78
C VAL A 279 21.00 -19.80 8.32
N LEU A 280 20.20 -18.80 7.97
CA LEU A 280 20.17 -18.23 6.65
C LEU A 280 21.36 -17.28 6.40
N PRO A 281 21.83 -17.16 5.16
CA PRO A 281 22.67 -16.05 4.76
C PRO A 281 21.87 -14.74 4.85
N ALA A 282 22.52 -13.59 4.67
CA ALA A 282 21.80 -12.34 4.48
C ALA A 282 20.92 -12.43 3.23
N VAL A 283 19.67 -11.96 3.34
CA VAL A 283 18.67 -11.92 2.26
C VAL A 283 18.23 -10.46 2.06
N PRO A 284 18.97 -9.68 1.25
CA PRO A 284 18.62 -8.29 1.02
C PRO A 284 17.28 -8.15 0.28
N SER A 285 16.58 -7.05 0.54
CA SER A 285 15.35 -6.67 -0.17
C SER A 285 15.59 -6.54 -1.68
N GLY A 286 14.61 -6.93 -2.49
CA GLY A 286 14.62 -6.77 -3.95
C GLY A 286 15.68 -7.61 -4.69
N VAL A 287 16.34 -8.55 -4.03
CA VAL A 287 17.36 -9.41 -4.64
C VAL A 287 16.73 -10.73 -5.11
N ALA A 288 17.27 -11.30 -6.20
CA ALA A 288 16.84 -12.61 -6.68
C ALA A 288 16.97 -13.69 -5.60
N PRO A 289 16.06 -14.71 -5.57
CA PRO A 289 16.07 -15.75 -4.55
C PRO A 289 17.42 -16.44 -4.36
N LEU A 290 17.83 -16.59 -3.11
CA LEU A 290 19.09 -17.19 -2.72
C LEU A 290 18.91 -18.71 -2.46
N GLY A 291 19.88 -19.51 -2.85
CA GLY A 291 19.90 -20.97 -2.58
C GLY A 291 20.51 -21.29 -1.22
N VAL A 292 19.81 -22.11 -0.45
CA VAL A 292 20.30 -22.68 0.81
C VAL A 292 20.33 -24.22 0.66
N GLU A 293 21.36 -24.86 1.16
CA GLU A 293 21.51 -26.32 1.07
C GLU A 293 21.85 -26.92 2.43
N PHE A 294 21.29 -28.09 2.71
CA PHE A 294 21.66 -28.92 3.82
C PHE A 294 21.69 -30.42 3.43
N ALA A 295 22.29 -31.24 4.25
CA ALA A 295 22.29 -32.67 4.06
C ALA A 295 21.69 -33.37 5.28
N MET A 296 20.85 -34.38 5.03
CA MET A 296 20.27 -35.21 6.09
C MET A 296 20.29 -36.68 5.69
N LEU A 297 20.32 -37.59 6.67
CA LEU A 297 20.26 -39.03 6.42
C LEU A 297 18.83 -39.44 6.02
N PRO A 298 18.66 -40.48 5.16
CA PRO A 298 17.34 -41.02 4.86
C PRO A 298 16.54 -41.43 6.10
N SER A 299 17.22 -41.91 7.16
CA SER A 299 16.60 -42.23 8.45
C SER A 299 16.06 -41.02 9.23
N GLU A 300 16.52 -39.83 8.89
CA GLU A 300 16.06 -38.54 9.45
C GLU A 300 14.91 -37.94 8.65
N TRP A 301 14.59 -38.51 7.50
CA TRP A 301 13.46 -38.11 6.68
C TRP A 301 12.18 -38.75 7.20
N GLY A 302 11.17 -37.97 7.48
CA GLY A 302 9.92 -38.49 7.96
C GLY A 302 9.16 -39.32 6.91
N ARG A 303 8.38 -40.29 7.35
CA ARG A 303 7.55 -41.13 6.46
C ARG A 303 6.61 -40.32 5.57
N PHE A 304 6.19 -39.15 6.04
CA PHE A 304 5.31 -38.26 5.34
C PHE A 304 6.00 -36.99 4.81
N GLY A 305 7.33 -36.99 4.78
CA GLY A 305 8.11 -35.87 4.26
C GLY A 305 8.81 -35.05 5.33
N ILE A 306 9.18 -33.85 4.95
CA ILE A 306 9.78 -32.84 5.82
C ILE A 306 9.05 -31.49 5.70
N ILE A 307 9.19 -30.69 6.74
CA ILE A 307 8.79 -29.28 6.77
C ILE A 307 10.05 -28.47 7.10
N ILE A 308 10.32 -27.43 6.33
CA ILE A 308 11.35 -26.45 6.65
C ILE A 308 10.61 -25.18 7.09
N ARG A 309 10.89 -24.70 8.30
CA ARG A 309 10.37 -23.44 8.83
C ARG A 309 11.49 -22.43 8.87
N LEU A 310 11.25 -21.31 8.22
CA LEU A 310 12.13 -20.15 8.25
C LEU A 310 11.83 -19.34 9.50
N ASP A 311 12.81 -18.61 9.99
CA ASP A 311 12.75 -17.84 11.26
C ASP A 311 12.30 -18.68 12.48
N ASP A 312 12.58 -19.97 12.48
CA ASP A 312 12.27 -20.91 13.56
C ASP A 312 13.56 -21.39 14.24
N ASP A 313 13.69 -21.13 15.52
CA ASP A 313 14.80 -21.58 16.36
C ASP A 313 14.66 -23.03 16.86
N GLY A 314 13.73 -23.80 16.27
CA GLY A 314 13.42 -25.18 16.62
C GLY A 314 12.31 -25.33 17.65
N THR A 315 11.62 -24.27 18.00
CA THR A 315 10.45 -24.29 18.90
C THR A 315 9.16 -24.68 18.18
N GLY A 316 9.14 -24.58 16.85
CA GLY A 316 7.98 -24.86 16.00
C GLY A 316 6.93 -23.75 16.03
N ILE A 317 7.29 -22.58 16.50
CA ILE A 317 6.40 -21.41 16.57
C ILE A 317 6.69 -20.54 15.36
N LEU A 318 5.69 -20.36 14.48
CA LEU A 318 5.78 -19.49 13.31
C LEU A 318 5.57 -18.02 13.67
N GLU A 319 4.71 -17.75 14.66
CA GLU A 319 4.47 -16.36 15.09
C GLU A 319 5.49 -15.94 16.17
N GLY A 320 6.21 -14.86 15.92
CA GLY A 320 7.11 -14.24 16.89
C GLY A 320 8.53 -14.84 16.89
N GLY A 321 9.05 -15.17 15.72
CA GLY A 321 10.44 -15.51 15.47
C GLY A 321 11.44 -14.40 15.85
N THR A 322 12.62 -14.41 15.26
CA THR A 322 13.65 -13.38 15.47
C THR A 322 13.41 -12.13 14.63
N LEU A 323 12.64 -12.26 13.54
CA LEU A 323 12.21 -11.18 12.68
C LEU A 323 10.79 -10.71 13.07
N THR A 324 10.49 -9.48 12.77
CA THR A 324 9.11 -8.98 12.71
C THR A 324 8.81 -8.72 11.24
N GLU A 325 8.02 -9.56 10.63
CA GLU A 325 7.83 -9.61 9.18
C GLU A 325 6.49 -8.99 8.75
N CYS A 326 6.33 -8.80 7.45
CA CYS A 326 5.07 -8.32 6.87
C CYS A 326 4.03 -9.44 6.82
N ASP A 327 4.42 -10.64 6.37
CA ASP A 327 3.60 -11.85 6.38
C ASP A 327 4.36 -13.01 7.05
N GLU A 328 3.82 -13.58 8.11
CA GLU A 328 4.37 -14.72 8.83
C GLU A 328 3.85 -16.08 8.29
N ASN A 329 2.97 -16.06 7.26
CA ASN A 329 2.30 -17.28 6.80
C ASN A 329 3.03 -18.01 5.67
N ASP A 330 4.02 -17.41 5.03
CA ASP A 330 4.80 -18.00 3.95
C ASP A 330 6.18 -18.52 4.38
N ASN A 331 6.45 -18.49 5.67
CA ASN A 331 7.66 -19.01 6.32
C ASN A 331 7.75 -20.55 6.37
N GLU A 332 6.82 -21.29 5.76
CA GLU A 332 6.79 -22.74 5.81
C GLU A 332 6.92 -23.39 4.42
N ILE A 333 7.92 -24.25 4.27
CA ILE A 333 8.17 -25.02 3.05
C ILE A 333 7.84 -26.48 3.31
N ILE A 334 6.79 -27.01 2.70
CA ILE A 334 6.32 -28.37 2.91
C ILE A 334 6.75 -29.28 1.74
N PHE A 335 7.41 -30.40 2.07
CA PHE A 335 7.62 -31.50 1.14
C PHE A 335 6.98 -32.77 1.69
N ALA A 336 5.80 -33.10 1.15
CA ALA A 336 4.90 -34.13 1.69
C ALA A 336 5.13 -35.52 1.08
N GLU A 337 6.33 -35.84 0.58
CA GLU A 337 6.64 -37.11 -0.04
C GLU A 337 7.75 -37.87 0.71
N SER A 338 7.67 -39.19 0.74
CA SER A 338 8.75 -40.05 1.18
C SER A 338 9.82 -40.15 0.08
N ILE A 339 11.08 -40.03 0.44
CA ILE A 339 12.18 -40.08 -0.54
C ILE A 339 12.75 -41.52 -0.74
N CYS A 340 12.37 -42.43 0.07
CA CYS A 340 12.70 -43.85 -0.05
C CYS A 340 11.51 -44.69 0.47
#